data_71d93b3510ccf3c69f17b2414091a774
#
_entry.id   71d93b3510ccf3c69f17b2414091a774
#
_cell.length_a   1.000
_cell.length_b   1.000
_cell.length_c   1.000
_cell.angle_alpha   90.00
_cell.angle_beta   90.00
_cell.angle_gamma   90.00
#
_symmetry.space_group_name_H-M   'P 1'
#
loop_
_entity.id
_entity.type
_entity.pdbx_description
1 polymer ?
#
loop_
_entity_poly.entity_id
_entity_poly.type
_entity_poly.pdbx_seq_one_letter_code
_entity_poly.pdbx_strand_id
1 'polypeptide(L)'
;MIQTVLLFNVPKQKAAKITRAALPLKLRVRTVSKSDFAKTLGELAGVSEETKLAYDDDGISEEMMVLCGFSDNLIDKLFFAMKKTGAGLVKLTAILTETNKDWNVNTLFEELKKEREQMAELKAKKE
;
A
#
# COMPACT_ATOMS: atom_id res chain seq x y z
N MET A 1 12.87 -11.77 3.38
CA MET A 1 12.33 -10.41 3.17
C MET A 1 11.83 -9.85 4.49
N ILE A 2 12.18 -8.60 4.80
CA ILE A 2 11.62 -7.91 5.96
C ILE A 2 10.19 -7.51 5.61
N GLN A 3 9.23 -7.83 6.49
CA GLN A 3 7.85 -7.43 6.29
C GLN A 3 7.77 -5.90 6.28
N THR A 4 7.25 -5.36 5.20
CA THR A 4 7.26 -3.91 4.95
C THR A 4 5.87 -3.42 4.61
N VAL A 5 5.53 -2.24 5.15
CA VAL A 5 4.31 -1.49 4.80
C VAL A 5 4.74 -0.31 3.93
N LEU A 6 4.24 -0.27 2.70
CA LEU A 6 4.46 0.87 1.81
C LEU A 6 3.24 1.78 1.86
N LEU A 7 3.47 3.07 2.11
CA LEU A 7 2.39 4.07 2.19
C LEU A 7 2.54 5.07 1.05
N PHE A 8 1.46 5.26 0.30
CA PHE A 8 1.40 6.16 -0.85
C PHE A 8 0.32 7.20 -0.62
N ASN A 9 0.68 8.47 -0.68
CA ASN A 9 -0.27 9.57 -0.54
C ASN A 9 -1.07 9.56 0.77
N VAL A 10 -0.47 9.03 1.84
CA VAL A 10 -1.09 8.98 3.17
C VAL A 10 -0.69 10.22 3.95
N PRO A 11 -1.65 10.96 4.55
CA PRO A 11 -1.31 12.15 5.36
C PRO A 11 -0.34 11.81 6.50
N LYS A 12 0.52 12.75 6.84
CA LYS A 12 1.55 12.56 7.88
C LYS A 12 0.99 12.07 9.21
N GLN A 13 -0.13 12.61 9.65
CA GLN A 13 -0.75 12.23 10.93
C GLN A 13 -1.21 10.77 10.88
N LYS A 14 -1.82 10.36 9.79
CA LYS A 14 -2.26 8.98 9.60
C LYS A 14 -1.07 8.03 9.48
N ALA A 15 -0.06 8.42 8.73
CA ALA A 15 1.18 7.63 8.57
C ALA A 15 1.88 7.42 9.92
N ALA A 16 1.90 8.45 10.79
CA ALA A 16 2.47 8.32 12.14
C ALA A 16 1.71 7.31 12.98
N LYS A 17 0.38 7.28 12.88
CA LYS A 17 -0.46 6.32 13.61
C LYS A 17 -0.27 4.90 13.08
N ILE A 18 -0.13 4.73 11.76
CA ILE A 18 0.18 3.43 11.15
C ILE A 18 1.55 2.95 11.60
N THR A 19 2.55 3.83 11.62
CA THR A 19 3.89 3.50 12.10
C THR A 19 3.86 3.04 13.55
N ARG A 20 3.07 3.71 14.38
CA ARG A 20 2.89 3.34 15.79
C ARG A 20 2.25 1.95 15.93
N ALA A 21 1.28 1.65 15.07
CA ALA A 21 0.64 0.33 15.03
C ALA A 21 1.62 -0.77 14.59
N ALA A 22 2.50 -0.45 13.65
CA ALA A 22 3.47 -1.39 13.08
C ALA A 22 4.64 -1.70 14.03
N LEU A 23 4.97 -0.78 14.92
CA LEU A 23 6.16 -0.88 15.78
C LEU A 23 6.17 -2.14 16.66
N PRO A 24 5.12 -2.47 17.42
CA PRO A 24 5.10 -3.69 18.23
C PRO A 24 5.16 -4.97 17.39
N LEU A 25 4.76 -4.91 16.14
CA LEU A 25 4.77 -6.05 15.22
C LEU A 25 6.09 -6.18 14.48
N LYS A 26 7.05 -5.29 14.76
CA LYS A 26 8.40 -5.27 14.16
C LYS A 26 8.35 -5.13 12.64
N LEU A 27 7.40 -4.37 12.13
CA LEU A 27 7.24 -4.11 10.72
C LEU A 27 8.02 -2.86 10.31
N ARG A 28 8.58 -2.90 9.11
CA ARG A 28 9.18 -1.72 8.48
C ARG A 28 8.08 -0.91 7.81
N VAL A 29 8.08 0.40 8.01
CA VAL A 29 7.13 1.30 7.33
C VAL A 29 7.93 2.25 6.46
N ARG A 30 7.56 2.31 5.18
CA ARG A 30 8.17 3.24 4.24
C ARG A 30 7.08 4.15 3.66
N THR A 31 7.20 5.45 3.91
CA THR A 31 6.36 6.44 3.25
C THR A 31 7.03 6.80 1.93
N VAL A 32 6.38 6.48 0.82
CA VAL A 32 6.95 6.63 -0.51
C VAL A 32 6.68 8.04 -1.03
N SER A 33 7.74 8.74 -1.42
CA SER A 33 7.62 10.08 -2.01
C SER A 33 7.07 9.98 -3.43
N LYS A 34 6.34 11.00 -3.85
CA LYS A 34 5.82 11.11 -5.22
C LYS A 34 6.94 10.93 -6.26
N SER A 35 8.14 11.45 -5.98
CA SER A 35 9.29 11.32 -6.89
C SER A 35 9.70 9.86 -7.14
N ASP A 36 9.31 8.93 -6.28
CA ASP A 36 9.63 7.50 -6.40
C ASP A 36 8.51 6.68 -7.06
N PHE A 37 7.44 7.32 -7.50
CA PHE A 37 6.27 6.61 -8.05
C PHE A 37 6.53 5.94 -9.41
N ALA A 38 7.63 6.29 -10.09
CA ALA A 38 8.02 5.61 -11.33
C ALA A 38 8.64 4.23 -11.07
N LYS A 39 9.08 3.97 -9.83
CA LYS A 39 9.69 2.69 -9.45
C LYS A 39 8.64 1.60 -9.33
N THR A 40 9.06 0.35 -9.51
CA THR A 40 8.17 -0.79 -9.31
C THR A 40 7.94 -1.05 -7.82
N LEU A 41 6.86 -1.77 -7.52
CA LEU A 41 6.56 -2.14 -6.13
C LEU A 41 7.68 -3.00 -5.53
N GLY A 42 8.28 -3.88 -6.34
CA GLY A 42 9.40 -4.70 -5.90
C GLY A 42 10.64 -3.88 -5.53
N GLU A 43 10.93 -2.83 -6.31
CA GLU A 43 12.02 -1.91 -6.00
C GLU A 43 11.77 -1.19 -4.67
N LEU A 44 10.54 -0.71 -4.47
CA LEU A 44 10.17 0.02 -3.26
C LEU A 44 10.16 -0.88 -2.03
N ALA A 45 9.80 -2.15 -2.20
CA ALA A 45 9.80 -3.14 -1.12
C ALA A 45 11.19 -3.68 -0.78
N GLY A 46 12.18 -3.43 -1.64
CA GLY A 46 13.54 -3.89 -1.43
C GLY A 46 13.84 -5.28 -1.97
N VAL A 47 12.94 -5.86 -2.79
CA VAL A 47 13.19 -7.17 -3.43
C VAL A 47 13.93 -7.04 -4.76
N SER A 48 14.00 -5.82 -5.32
CA SER A 48 14.74 -5.50 -6.53
C SER A 48 15.59 -4.26 -6.28
N GLU A 49 16.67 -4.08 -7.04
CA GLU A 49 17.48 -2.87 -6.94
C GLU A 49 16.70 -1.67 -7.45
N GLU A 50 16.78 -0.57 -6.71
CA GLU A 50 16.10 0.66 -7.10
C GLU A 50 16.79 1.33 -8.29
N THR A 51 15.99 1.73 -9.27
CA THR A 51 16.45 2.52 -10.42
C THR A 51 16.25 4.00 -10.14
N LYS A 52 16.94 4.85 -10.91
CA LYS A 52 16.82 6.32 -10.77
C LYS A 52 15.94 6.86 -11.88
N LEU A 53 14.68 6.43 -11.89
CA LEU A 53 13.71 6.91 -12.88
C LEU A 53 13.01 8.17 -12.37
N ALA A 54 12.89 9.16 -13.25
CA ALA A 54 12.15 10.37 -12.95
C ALA A 54 10.63 10.12 -13.07
N TYR A 55 9.86 10.74 -12.19
CA TYR A 55 8.40 10.65 -12.22
C TYR A 55 7.82 12.00 -12.63
N ASP A 56 7.10 12.03 -13.74
CA ASP A 56 6.58 13.26 -14.34
C ASP A 56 5.07 13.46 -14.15
N ASP A 57 4.40 12.53 -13.49
CA ASP A 57 2.95 12.56 -13.31
C ASP A 57 2.53 13.30 -12.04
N ASP A 58 1.23 13.62 -11.94
CA ASP A 58 0.67 14.34 -10.79
C ASP A 58 0.51 13.49 -9.53
N GLY A 59 0.81 12.20 -9.62
CA GLY A 59 0.64 11.27 -8.52
C GLY A 59 -0.70 10.55 -8.56
N ILE A 60 -1.10 9.98 -7.42
CA ILE A 60 -2.38 9.30 -7.28
C ILE A 60 -3.32 10.16 -6.44
N SER A 61 -4.63 10.01 -6.67
CA SER A 61 -5.63 10.88 -6.05
C SER A 61 -6.12 10.39 -4.68
N GLU A 62 -5.81 9.16 -4.30
CA GLU A 62 -6.27 8.57 -3.04
C GLU A 62 -5.11 7.94 -2.29
N GLU A 63 -5.32 7.68 -1.00
CA GLU A 63 -4.37 6.91 -0.18
C GLU A 63 -4.29 5.47 -0.65
N MET A 64 -3.09 4.90 -0.60
CA MET A 64 -2.87 3.50 -0.96
C MET A 64 -1.81 2.89 -0.04
N MET A 65 -2.00 1.63 0.31
CA MET A 65 -1.07 0.89 1.16
C MET A 65 -0.76 -0.47 0.53
N VAL A 66 0.52 -0.86 0.56
CA VAL A 66 0.94 -2.17 0.05
C VAL A 66 1.65 -2.92 1.18
N LEU A 67 1.22 -4.15 1.41
CA LEU A 67 1.77 -5.03 2.44
C LEU A 67 2.69 -6.05 1.78
N CYS A 68 3.96 -6.06 2.21
CA CYS A 68 5.00 -6.86 1.57
C CYS A 68 5.50 -7.93 2.54
N GLY A 69 5.37 -9.20 2.16
CA GLY A 69 5.84 -10.33 2.95
C GLY A 69 4.94 -10.71 4.11
N PHE A 70 3.66 -10.38 4.04
CA PHE A 70 2.70 -10.62 5.13
C PHE A 70 2.02 -11.97 5.00
N SER A 71 1.81 -12.64 6.14
CA SER A 71 0.86 -13.74 6.28
C SER A 71 -0.52 -13.18 6.58
N ASP A 72 -1.57 -13.99 6.40
CA ASP A 72 -2.95 -13.57 6.71
C ASP A 72 -3.08 -13.17 8.18
N ASN A 73 -2.46 -13.90 9.08
CA ASN A 73 -2.47 -13.60 10.51
C ASN A 73 -1.82 -12.24 10.81
N LEU A 74 -0.72 -11.93 10.14
CA LEU A 74 -0.03 -10.66 10.34
C LEU A 74 -0.86 -9.48 9.79
N ILE A 75 -1.56 -9.69 8.69
CA ILE A 75 -2.48 -8.68 8.13
C ILE A 75 -3.56 -8.33 9.17
N ASP A 76 -4.17 -9.35 9.77
CA ASP A 76 -5.21 -9.15 10.78
C ASP A 76 -4.66 -8.41 12.01
N LYS A 77 -3.45 -8.76 12.44
CA LYS A 77 -2.80 -8.08 13.57
C LYS A 77 -2.53 -6.62 13.27
N LEU A 78 -2.07 -6.31 12.06
CA LEU A 78 -1.83 -4.92 11.67
C LEU A 78 -3.13 -4.13 11.62
N PHE A 79 -4.18 -4.68 11.00
CA PHE A 79 -5.48 -3.98 10.91
C PHE A 79 -6.07 -3.71 12.30
N PHE A 80 -5.97 -4.68 13.21
CA PHE A 80 -6.40 -4.50 14.58
C PHE A 80 -5.62 -3.37 15.27
N ALA A 81 -4.30 -3.38 15.12
CA ALA A 81 -3.43 -2.36 15.70
C ALA A 81 -3.70 -0.97 15.11
N MET A 82 -3.99 -0.88 13.82
CA MET A 82 -4.33 0.39 13.16
C MET A 82 -5.62 0.98 13.73
N LYS A 83 -6.60 0.14 14.02
CA LYS A 83 -7.84 0.60 14.69
C LYS A 83 -7.54 1.11 16.09
N LYS A 84 -6.69 0.42 16.84
CA LYS A 84 -6.32 0.81 18.20
C LYS A 84 -5.58 2.14 18.26
N THR A 85 -4.71 2.42 17.31
CA THR A 85 -3.97 3.69 17.28
C THR A 85 -4.78 4.85 16.71
N GLY A 86 -5.98 4.57 16.21
CA GLY A 86 -6.84 5.58 15.60
C GLY A 86 -6.50 5.90 14.17
N ALA A 87 -5.61 5.12 13.53
CA ALA A 87 -5.27 5.31 12.11
C ALA A 87 -6.47 4.98 11.20
N GLY A 88 -7.27 3.99 11.61
CA GLY A 88 -8.30 3.42 10.73
C GLY A 88 -7.66 2.62 9.60
N LEU A 89 -8.45 2.28 8.60
CA LEU A 89 -7.96 1.50 7.46
C LEU A 89 -7.67 2.40 6.26
N VAL A 90 -6.81 1.93 5.38
CA VAL A 90 -6.55 2.55 4.08
C VAL A 90 -7.43 1.83 3.06
N LYS A 91 -8.30 2.55 2.35
CA LYS A 91 -9.30 1.95 1.45
C LYS A 91 -8.67 1.12 0.33
N LEU A 92 -7.59 1.62 -0.26
CA LEU A 92 -6.88 0.90 -1.31
C LEU A 92 -5.67 0.22 -0.69
N THR A 93 -5.86 -1.04 -0.29
CA THR A 93 -4.80 -1.85 0.31
C THR A 93 -4.57 -3.08 -0.56
N ALA A 94 -3.32 -3.34 -0.89
CA ALA A 94 -2.91 -4.49 -1.69
C ALA A 94 -1.81 -5.27 -1.00
N ILE A 95 -1.61 -6.51 -1.46
CA ILE A 95 -0.51 -7.36 -1.02
C ILE A 95 0.47 -7.49 -2.18
N LEU A 96 1.76 -7.37 -1.91
CA LEU A 96 2.80 -7.57 -2.92
C LEU A 96 2.78 -9.04 -3.37
N THR A 97 2.71 -9.27 -4.68
CA THR A 97 2.68 -10.60 -5.29
C THR A 97 3.73 -10.72 -6.37
N GLU A 98 3.95 -11.94 -6.86
CA GLU A 98 4.82 -12.18 -8.01
C GLU A 98 4.31 -11.47 -9.26
N THR A 99 2.99 -11.28 -9.37
CA THR A 99 2.40 -10.58 -10.50
C THR A 99 2.61 -9.07 -10.44
N ASN A 100 2.34 -8.45 -9.27
CA ASN A 100 2.34 -6.99 -9.18
C ASN A 100 3.68 -6.38 -8.77
N LYS A 101 4.66 -7.17 -8.38
CA LYS A 101 5.97 -6.64 -7.97
C LYS A 101 6.65 -5.83 -9.07
N ASP A 102 6.35 -6.12 -10.32
CA ASP A 102 6.92 -5.42 -11.49
C ASP A 102 6.07 -4.24 -11.96
N TRP A 103 4.95 -3.98 -11.30
CA TRP A 103 4.08 -2.84 -11.61
C TRP A 103 4.60 -1.58 -10.91
N ASN A 104 4.43 -0.43 -11.57
CA ASN A 104 4.69 0.84 -10.90
C ASN A 104 3.46 1.24 -10.07
N VAL A 105 3.59 2.36 -9.34
CA VAL A 105 2.54 2.83 -8.41
C VAL A 105 1.24 3.14 -9.16
N ASN A 106 1.32 3.81 -10.30
CA ASN A 106 0.13 4.20 -11.06
C ASN A 106 -0.65 2.98 -11.57
N THR A 107 0.06 1.96 -12.04
CA THR A 107 -0.56 0.72 -12.54
C THR A 107 -1.34 0.02 -11.42
N LEU A 108 -0.74 -0.11 -10.24
CA LEU A 108 -1.42 -0.71 -9.10
C LEU A 108 -2.66 0.11 -8.70
N PHE A 109 -2.52 1.42 -8.63
CA PHE A 109 -3.62 2.30 -8.26
C PHE A 109 -4.81 2.13 -9.21
N GLU A 110 -4.57 2.11 -10.51
CA GLU A 110 -5.63 1.92 -11.51
C GLU A 110 -6.29 0.54 -11.40
N GLU A 111 -5.51 -0.51 -11.16
CA GLU A 111 -6.04 -1.86 -10.98
C GLU A 111 -6.92 -1.97 -9.73
N LEU A 112 -6.50 -1.37 -8.61
CA LEU A 112 -7.30 -1.37 -7.39
C LEU A 112 -8.60 -0.58 -7.55
N LYS A 113 -8.56 0.52 -8.28
CA LYS A 113 -9.77 1.29 -8.57
C LYS A 113 -10.75 0.49 -9.42
N LYS A 114 -10.26 -0.23 -10.43
CA LYS A 114 -11.09 -1.10 -11.25
C LYS A 114 -11.76 -2.19 -10.42
N GLU A 115 -11.00 -2.84 -9.54
CA GLU A 115 -11.55 -3.87 -8.66
C GLU A 115 -12.65 -3.31 -7.77
N ARG A 116 -12.44 -2.13 -7.19
CA ARG A 116 -13.44 -1.46 -6.36
C ARG A 116 -14.71 -1.15 -7.15
N GLU A 117 -14.59 -0.64 -8.37
CA GLU A 117 -15.72 -0.31 -9.23
C GLU A 117 -16.49 -1.56 -9.65
N GLN A 118 -15.78 -2.64 -9.99
CA GLN A 118 -16.40 -3.93 -10.33
C GLN A 118 -17.17 -4.51 -9.14
N MET A 119 -16.61 -4.42 -7.94
CA MET A 119 -17.29 -4.89 -6.73
C MET A 119 -18.55 -4.08 -6.43
N ALA A 120 -18.51 -2.77 -6.65
CA ALA A 120 -19.68 -1.91 -6.48
C ALA A 120 -20.78 -2.26 -7.48
N GLU A 121 -20.43 -2.54 -8.75
CA GLU A 121 -21.39 -2.97 -9.76
C GLU A 121 -22.01 -4.32 -9.41
N LEU A 122 -21.22 -5.26 -8.92
CA LEU A 122 -21.72 -6.58 -8.50
C LEU A 122 -22.71 -6.45 -7.35
N LYS A 123 -22.44 -5.57 -6.39
CA LYS A 123 -23.36 -5.30 -5.28
C LYS A 123 -24.67 -4.69 -5.77
N ALA A 124 -24.60 -3.74 -6.70
CA ALA A 124 -25.77 -3.10 -7.27
C ALA A 124 -26.66 -4.10 -8.03
N LYS A 125 -26.04 -5.07 -8.72
CA LYS A 125 -26.78 -6.10 -9.47
C LYS A 125 -27.46 -7.14 -8.57
N LYS A 126 -26.97 -7.31 -7.35
CA LYS A 126 -27.54 -8.29 -6.39
C LYS A 126 -28.72 -7.73 -5.61
N GLU A 127 -28.91 -6.45 -5.63
CA GLU A 127 -30.04 -5.76 -5.01
C GLU A 127 -31.18 -5.62 -6.03
#